data_fb6c3ff9d7644d177a3cb20c49675b79
#
_entry.id   fb6c3ff9d7644d177a3cb20c49675b79
#
_cell.length_a   1.000
_cell.length_b   1.000
_cell.length_c   1.000
_cell.angle_alpha   90.00
_cell.angle_beta   90.00
_cell.angle_gamma   90.00
#
_symmetry.space_group_name_H-M   'P 1'
#
loop_
_entity.id
_entity.type
_entity.pdbx_description
1 polymer ?
#
loop_
_entity_poly.entity_id
_entity_poly.type
_entity_poly.pdbx_seq_one_letter_code
_entity_poly.pdbx_strand_id
1 'polypeptide(L)'
;MSPDDRRVQIAAALLVAGLLGGSAGAFAYTEHLKLERSPVLRTHVGKLIGPRCHCQFRRIPIQFVTRKPDRLSVVVVDSAGNVVRTLLASTPRPAGPQRFVWDGRDDTGRVVPAGTYKPRLHLAREHRTILMPNSIRVDTVRPTPSLVSLAPRVFSPGLGFRHHLVRIRWGTSETAQALLYVNGRPRLTSKYAETGLLKWLGLGLPAGRYRLALRAVDLAKNLSAPVPIGVVRIRYIEVRPHVLHARAGTRIGFRVVADTRRIEWRFAGRQGTSRPGLLVLRARRAGRFHLIVSANGHGATALVVVRPRG
;
A
#
# COMPACT_ATOMS: atom_id res chain seq x y z
N MET A 1 -70.86 11.09 -48.23
CA MET A 1 -70.06 11.49 -47.06
C MET A 1 -70.92 12.44 -46.25
N SER A 2 -71.32 12.01 -45.05
CA SER A 2 -72.19 12.79 -44.13
C SER A 2 -71.51 14.08 -43.68
N PRO A 3 -72.26 15.17 -43.44
CA PRO A 3 -71.70 16.40 -42.87
C PRO A 3 -70.98 16.18 -41.54
N ASP A 4 -71.37 15.15 -40.77
CA ASP A 4 -70.72 14.78 -39.48
C ASP A 4 -69.38 14.08 -39.67
N ASP A 5 -69.18 13.27 -40.73
CA ASP A 5 -67.89 12.65 -41.05
C ASP A 5 -66.83 13.72 -41.38
N ARG A 6 -67.20 14.80 -42.04
CA ARG A 6 -66.31 15.89 -42.39
C ARG A 6 -65.90 16.71 -41.21
N ARG A 7 -66.79 16.91 -40.23
CA ARG A 7 -66.47 17.59 -38.95
C ARG A 7 -65.49 16.79 -38.09
N VAL A 8 -65.65 15.50 -38.00
CA VAL A 8 -64.79 14.57 -37.27
C VAL A 8 -63.40 14.55 -37.93
N GLN A 9 -63.28 14.49 -39.23
CA GLN A 9 -62.01 14.52 -39.94
C GLN A 9 -61.27 15.84 -39.75
N ILE A 10 -61.94 17.01 -39.75
CA ILE A 10 -61.36 18.31 -39.52
C ILE A 10 -60.86 18.38 -38.05
N ALA A 11 -61.67 17.93 -37.11
CA ALA A 11 -61.28 17.94 -35.68
C ALA A 11 -60.06 17.02 -35.43
N ALA A 12 -60.03 15.81 -36.04
CA ALA A 12 -58.88 14.93 -35.96
C ALA A 12 -57.61 15.53 -36.59
N ALA A 13 -57.75 16.19 -37.76
CA ALA A 13 -56.61 16.86 -38.42
C ALA A 13 -56.07 17.99 -37.59
N LEU A 14 -56.94 18.80 -36.95
CA LEU A 14 -56.52 19.88 -36.06
C LEU A 14 -55.83 19.35 -34.80
N LEU A 15 -56.30 18.24 -34.24
CA LEU A 15 -55.67 17.61 -33.08
C LEU A 15 -54.30 17.04 -33.42
N VAL A 16 -54.15 16.37 -34.56
CA VAL A 16 -52.86 15.90 -35.05
C VAL A 16 -51.90 17.03 -35.34
N ALA A 17 -52.37 18.10 -36.00
CA ALA A 17 -51.54 19.32 -36.25
C ALA A 17 -51.10 19.99 -34.95
N GLY A 18 -51.96 20.06 -33.94
CA GLY A 18 -51.64 20.59 -32.61
C GLY A 18 -50.59 19.76 -31.89
N LEU A 19 -50.70 18.42 -31.93
CA LEU A 19 -49.72 17.50 -31.34
C LEU A 19 -48.37 17.59 -32.05
N LEU A 20 -48.35 17.63 -33.38
CA LEU A 20 -47.12 17.78 -34.17
C LEU A 20 -46.44 19.13 -33.90
N GLY A 21 -47.24 20.21 -33.86
CA GLY A 21 -46.72 21.57 -33.56
C GLY A 21 -46.18 21.65 -32.13
N GLY A 22 -46.88 21.06 -31.16
CA GLY A 22 -46.42 20.99 -29.78
C GLY A 22 -45.11 20.15 -29.63
N SER A 23 -45.03 19.02 -30.31
CA SER A 23 -43.84 18.18 -30.33
C SER A 23 -42.65 18.87 -31.01
N ALA A 24 -42.86 19.53 -32.14
CA ALA A 24 -41.84 20.32 -32.86
C ALA A 24 -41.36 21.49 -32.02
N GLY A 25 -42.26 22.21 -31.34
CA GLY A 25 -41.92 23.32 -30.44
C GLY A 25 -41.12 22.85 -29.23
N ALA A 26 -41.52 21.74 -28.60
CA ALA A 26 -40.78 21.11 -27.51
C ALA A 26 -39.39 20.64 -27.95
N PHE A 27 -39.29 20.08 -29.14
CA PHE A 27 -38.01 19.63 -29.71
C PHE A 27 -37.08 20.84 -29.99
N ALA A 28 -37.61 21.89 -30.65
CA ALA A 28 -36.84 23.12 -30.95
C ALA A 28 -36.37 23.80 -29.65
N TYR A 29 -37.19 23.82 -28.61
CA TYR A 29 -36.82 24.38 -27.30
C TYR A 29 -35.72 23.55 -26.63
N THR A 30 -35.82 22.21 -26.67
CA THR A 30 -34.78 21.33 -26.10
C THR A 30 -33.46 21.41 -26.87
N GLU A 31 -33.47 21.52 -28.19
CA GLU A 31 -32.29 21.74 -29.04
C GLU A 31 -31.65 23.10 -28.75
N HIS A 32 -32.46 24.17 -28.61
CA HIS A 32 -31.94 25.48 -28.21
C HIS A 32 -31.21 25.48 -26.88
N LEU A 33 -31.73 24.74 -25.88
CA LEU A 33 -31.08 24.56 -24.59
C LEU A 33 -29.73 23.78 -24.66
N LYS A 34 -29.60 22.88 -25.64
CA LYS A 34 -28.33 22.14 -25.88
C LYS A 34 -27.27 23.05 -26.53
N LEU A 35 -27.65 24.05 -27.31
CA LEU A 35 -26.73 24.97 -27.96
C LEU A 35 -26.19 26.06 -27.02
N GLU A 36 -26.80 26.26 -25.83
CA GLU A 36 -26.27 27.18 -24.85
C GLU A 36 -24.91 26.72 -24.32
N ARG A 37 -23.90 27.55 -24.57
CA ARG A 37 -22.53 27.29 -24.08
C ARG A 37 -22.51 27.19 -22.56
N SER A 38 -21.87 26.15 -22.05
CA SER A 38 -21.70 25.98 -20.60
C SER A 38 -21.06 27.25 -20.00
N PRO A 39 -21.63 27.85 -18.94
CA PRO A 39 -21.05 29.00 -18.26
C PRO A 39 -19.76 28.63 -17.50
N VAL A 40 -19.47 27.35 -17.37
CA VAL A 40 -18.29 26.81 -16.67
C VAL A 40 -17.42 26.01 -17.62
N LEU A 41 -16.12 26.24 -17.57
CA LEU A 41 -15.12 25.63 -18.43
C LEU A 41 -13.99 25.03 -17.60
N ARG A 42 -13.16 24.17 -18.25
CA ARG A 42 -11.90 23.65 -17.70
C ARG A 42 -12.05 23.12 -16.29
N THR A 43 -13.07 22.29 -16.08
CA THR A 43 -13.29 21.65 -14.77
C THR A 43 -12.18 20.66 -14.47
N HIS A 44 -11.55 20.80 -13.31
CA HIS A 44 -10.59 19.84 -12.76
C HIS A 44 -10.95 19.52 -11.32
N VAL A 45 -11.19 18.25 -11.06
CA VAL A 45 -11.49 17.72 -9.73
C VAL A 45 -10.59 16.52 -9.48
N GLY A 46 -9.92 16.49 -8.37
CA GLY A 46 -9.13 15.33 -7.99
C GLY A 46 -10.02 14.09 -7.77
N LYS A 47 -9.47 12.89 -7.96
CA LYS A 47 -10.27 11.65 -8.03
C LYS A 47 -10.37 10.91 -6.71
N LEU A 48 -9.34 10.97 -5.86
CA LEU A 48 -9.23 10.15 -4.66
C LEU A 48 -8.72 10.98 -3.48
N ILE A 49 -9.39 10.86 -2.34
CA ILE A 49 -9.01 11.53 -1.10
C ILE A 49 -8.98 10.52 0.06
N GLY A 50 -7.91 10.58 0.86
CA GLY A 50 -7.76 9.87 2.14
C GLY A 50 -7.74 10.87 3.30
N PRO A 51 -8.87 11.28 3.86
CA PRO A 51 -8.96 12.38 4.83
C PRO A 51 -8.16 12.14 6.12
N ARG A 52 -7.85 10.89 6.40
CA ARG A 52 -7.12 10.46 7.61
C ARG A 52 -5.61 10.34 7.42
N CYS A 53 -5.10 10.47 6.19
CA CYS A 53 -3.66 10.42 5.97
C CYS A 53 -2.97 11.72 6.38
N HIS A 54 -1.73 11.63 6.84
CA HIS A 54 -0.84 12.77 7.05
C HIS A 54 0.00 13.04 5.80
N CYS A 55 -0.67 13.19 4.63
CA CYS A 55 -0.05 13.25 3.32
C CYS A 55 -0.80 14.22 2.39
N GLN A 56 -0.28 14.42 1.17
CA GLN A 56 -0.91 15.28 0.16
C GLN A 56 -2.32 14.83 -0.25
N PHE A 57 -2.66 13.55 -0.12
CA PHE A 57 -3.99 13.01 -0.43
C PHE A 57 -5.06 13.38 0.61
N ARG A 58 -4.71 14.13 1.67
CA ARG A 58 -5.66 14.62 2.67
C ARG A 58 -6.58 15.72 2.15
N ARG A 59 -6.19 16.37 1.04
CA ARG A 59 -6.91 17.50 0.45
C ARG A 59 -7.01 17.31 -1.05
N ILE A 60 -8.14 17.73 -1.63
CA ILE A 60 -8.39 17.58 -3.04
C ILE A 60 -8.76 18.92 -3.67
N PRO A 61 -8.14 19.29 -4.80
CA PRO A 61 -8.48 20.52 -5.52
C PRO A 61 -9.79 20.35 -6.30
N ILE A 62 -10.58 21.40 -6.32
CA ILE A 62 -11.77 21.60 -7.16
C ILE A 62 -11.56 22.89 -7.90
N GLN A 63 -11.38 22.83 -9.22
CA GLN A 63 -11.03 23.98 -10.05
C GLN A 63 -11.92 24.05 -11.28
N PHE A 64 -12.27 25.25 -11.66
CA PHE A 64 -13.02 25.53 -12.87
C PHE A 64 -12.85 27.00 -13.29
N VAL A 65 -13.31 27.34 -14.49
CA VAL A 65 -13.28 28.73 -15.01
C VAL A 65 -14.73 29.15 -15.28
N THR A 66 -15.14 30.30 -14.73
CA THR A 66 -16.43 30.95 -15.06
C THR A 66 -16.26 31.93 -16.22
N ARG A 67 -17.21 31.92 -17.19
CA ARG A 67 -17.16 32.80 -18.35
C ARG A 67 -17.50 34.25 -18.00
N LYS A 68 -18.40 34.46 -17.07
CA LYS A 68 -18.91 35.78 -16.65
C LYS A 68 -18.84 35.90 -15.11
N PRO A 69 -18.85 37.13 -14.59
CA PRO A 69 -19.01 37.36 -13.16
C PRO A 69 -20.38 36.91 -12.71
N ASP A 70 -20.42 36.17 -11.62
CA ASP A 70 -21.67 35.64 -11.04
C ASP A 70 -21.59 35.55 -9.51
N ARG A 71 -22.74 35.38 -8.89
CA ARG A 71 -22.84 35.00 -7.47
C ARG A 71 -22.86 33.50 -7.38
N LEU A 72 -21.74 32.96 -6.91
CA LEU A 72 -21.51 31.50 -6.87
C LEU A 72 -21.84 30.90 -5.51
N SER A 73 -22.45 29.72 -5.53
CA SER A 73 -22.41 28.75 -4.43
C SER A 73 -21.68 27.48 -4.91
N VAL A 74 -20.80 26.96 -4.08
CA VAL A 74 -20.04 25.72 -4.35
C VAL A 74 -20.20 24.80 -3.16
N VAL A 75 -20.79 23.65 -3.41
CA VAL A 75 -21.02 22.63 -2.37
C VAL A 75 -20.51 21.27 -2.83
N VAL A 76 -20.21 20.39 -1.90
CA VAL A 76 -19.96 18.97 -2.16
C VAL A 76 -21.20 18.20 -1.78
N VAL A 77 -21.64 17.29 -2.66
CA VAL A 77 -22.82 16.46 -2.44
C VAL A 77 -22.46 14.98 -2.46
N ASP A 78 -23.22 14.18 -1.71
CA ASP A 78 -23.14 12.72 -1.73
C ASP A 78 -23.84 12.12 -2.97
N SER A 79 -23.88 10.79 -3.06
CA SER A 79 -24.53 10.06 -4.15
C SER A 79 -26.05 10.23 -4.21
N ALA A 80 -26.68 10.60 -3.09
CA ALA A 80 -28.13 10.91 -3.02
C ALA A 80 -28.42 12.39 -3.35
N GLY A 81 -27.39 13.23 -3.53
CA GLY A 81 -27.54 14.66 -3.82
C GLY A 81 -27.62 15.55 -2.58
N ASN A 82 -27.47 15.00 -1.37
CA ASN A 82 -27.47 15.77 -0.13
C ASN A 82 -26.18 16.58 -0.02
N VAL A 83 -26.28 17.83 0.45
CA VAL A 83 -25.12 18.67 0.71
C VAL A 83 -24.39 18.16 1.94
N VAL A 84 -23.11 17.82 1.79
CA VAL A 84 -22.25 17.42 2.90
C VAL A 84 -21.27 18.51 3.33
N ARG A 85 -20.86 19.36 2.37
CA ARG A 85 -19.94 20.47 2.63
C ARG A 85 -20.28 21.69 1.79
N THR A 86 -20.33 22.85 2.44
CA THR A 86 -20.41 24.16 1.76
C THR A 86 -19.00 24.75 1.68
N LEU A 87 -18.48 24.91 0.46
CA LEU A 87 -17.18 25.51 0.21
C LEU A 87 -17.28 27.02 -0.05
N LEU A 88 -18.40 27.44 -0.61
CA LEU A 88 -18.73 28.83 -0.86
C LEU A 88 -20.25 29.02 -0.87
N ALA A 89 -20.74 30.01 -0.14
CA ALA A 89 -22.17 30.32 -0.05
C ALA A 89 -22.45 31.66 -0.74
N SER A 90 -23.23 31.65 -1.83
CA SER A 90 -23.81 32.81 -2.53
C SER A 90 -22.93 34.07 -2.56
N THR A 91 -21.67 33.90 -2.94
CA THR A 91 -20.67 34.98 -2.92
C THR A 91 -20.39 35.53 -4.34
N PRO A 92 -20.36 36.86 -4.55
CA PRO A 92 -19.95 37.46 -5.81
C PRO A 92 -18.53 37.02 -6.19
N ARG A 93 -18.34 36.54 -7.44
CA ARG A 93 -17.05 36.15 -7.99
C ARG A 93 -16.86 36.76 -9.39
N PRO A 94 -15.66 37.25 -9.71
CA PRO A 94 -15.33 37.69 -11.06
C PRO A 94 -15.31 36.51 -12.04
N ALA A 95 -15.40 36.82 -13.33
CA ALA A 95 -15.07 35.86 -14.37
C ALA A 95 -13.63 35.35 -14.23
N GLY A 96 -13.38 34.11 -14.67
CA GLY A 96 -12.04 33.54 -14.64
C GLY A 96 -11.89 32.35 -13.72
N PRO A 97 -10.64 32.00 -13.36
CA PRO A 97 -10.33 30.80 -12.59
C PRO A 97 -10.89 30.85 -11.17
N GLN A 98 -11.59 29.80 -10.78
CA GLN A 98 -12.07 29.55 -9.43
C GLN A 98 -11.37 28.33 -8.86
N ARG A 99 -10.90 28.41 -7.61
CA ARG A 99 -10.14 27.36 -6.95
C ARG A 99 -10.66 27.13 -5.54
N PHE A 100 -10.97 25.88 -5.23
CA PHE A 100 -11.42 25.41 -3.92
C PHE A 100 -10.64 24.18 -3.54
N VAL A 101 -10.63 23.89 -2.26
CA VAL A 101 -9.99 22.68 -1.69
C VAL A 101 -10.96 22.05 -0.72
N TRP A 102 -11.19 20.75 -0.88
CA TRP A 102 -11.97 19.96 0.08
C TRP A 102 -11.07 18.97 0.82
N ASP A 103 -11.27 18.84 2.10
CA ASP A 103 -10.49 17.98 3.00
C ASP A 103 -11.23 16.68 3.40
N GLY A 104 -12.35 16.35 2.72
CA GLY A 104 -13.14 15.16 3.03
C GLY A 104 -13.93 15.26 4.32
N ARG A 105 -14.22 16.49 4.79
CA ARG A 105 -15.04 16.74 5.99
C ARG A 105 -16.33 17.42 5.61
N ASP A 106 -17.34 17.19 6.45
CA ASP A 106 -18.64 17.88 6.40
C ASP A 106 -18.56 19.30 7.00
N ASP A 107 -19.69 20.00 7.03
CA ASP A 107 -19.80 21.35 7.60
C ASP A 107 -19.60 21.36 9.12
N THR A 108 -19.72 20.22 9.81
CA THR A 108 -19.44 20.07 11.25
C THR A 108 -17.97 19.73 11.53
N GLY A 109 -17.14 19.57 10.48
CA GLY A 109 -15.73 19.19 10.59
C GLY A 109 -15.47 17.68 10.76
N ARG A 110 -16.51 16.83 10.70
CA ARG A 110 -16.39 15.39 10.78
C ARG A 110 -15.99 14.82 9.42
N VAL A 111 -15.14 13.78 9.43
CA VAL A 111 -14.79 13.06 8.20
C VAL A 111 -16.04 12.36 7.65
N VAL A 112 -16.34 12.63 6.37
CA VAL A 112 -17.49 12.00 5.71
C VAL A 112 -17.25 10.49 5.55
N PRO A 113 -18.30 9.66 5.44
CA PRO A 113 -18.19 8.23 5.17
C PRO A 113 -17.40 7.94 3.88
N ALA A 114 -16.81 6.74 3.78
CA ALA A 114 -16.27 6.26 2.50
C ALA A 114 -17.39 6.21 1.45
N GLY A 115 -17.10 6.71 0.25
CA GLY A 115 -18.11 6.80 -0.80
C GLY A 115 -17.73 7.73 -1.92
N THR A 116 -18.69 8.02 -2.80
CA THR A 116 -18.53 8.89 -3.96
C THR A 116 -19.25 10.21 -3.75
N TYR A 117 -18.54 11.29 -3.99
CA TYR A 117 -19.00 12.66 -3.82
C TYR A 117 -18.78 13.45 -5.10
N LYS A 118 -19.57 14.51 -5.31
CA LYS A 118 -19.41 15.41 -6.45
C LYS A 118 -19.51 16.86 -6.03
N PRO A 119 -18.70 17.75 -6.60
CA PRO A 119 -18.93 19.18 -6.47
C PRO A 119 -20.17 19.59 -7.28
N ARG A 120 -21.01 20.45 -6.68
CA ARG A 120 -22.16 21.07 -7.31
C ARG A 120 -22.04 22.58 -7.20
N LEU A 121 -22.19 23.27 -8.33
CA LEU A 121 -22.14 24.71 -8.44
C LEU A 121 -23.53 25.26 -8.71
N HIS A 122 -23.84 26.39 -8.10
CA HIS A 122 -24.99 27.21 -8.46
C HIS A 122 -24.53 28.60 -8.84
N LEU A 123 -24.95 29.03 -10.07
CA LEU A 123 -24.69 30.35 -10.64
C LEU A 123 -26.02 31.11 -10.59
N ALA A 124 -26.12 32.11 -9.70
CA ALA A 124 -27.40 32.75 -9.42
C ALA A 124 -27.90 33.61 -10.56
N ARG A 125 -27.01 34.37 -11.24
CA ARG A 125 -27.37 35.24 -12.40
C ARG A 125 -27.72 34.43 -13.63
N GLU A 126 -27.02 33.31 -13.86
CA GLU A 126 -27.29 32.39 -14.98
C GLU A 126 -28.44 31.44 -14.66
N HIS A 127 -29.02 31.47 -13.45
CA HIS A 127 -30.07 30.56 -12.96
C HIS A 127 -29.76 29.07 -13.21
N ARG A 128 -28.49 28.69 -13.15
CA ARG A 128 -28.02 27.33 -13.49
C ARG A 128 -27.35 26.64 -12.32
N THR A 129 -27.74 25.39 -12.13
CA THR A 129 -27.05 24.46 -11.22
C THR A 129 -26.33 23.41 -12.04
N ILE A 130 -25.02 23.24 -11.79
CA ILE A 130 -24.15 22.33 -12.52
C ILE A 130 -23.55 21.33 -11.54
N LEU A 131 -23.85 20.04 -11.73
CA LEU A 131 -23.14 18.96 -11.07
C LEU A 131 -21.87 18.66 -11.88
N MET A 132 -20.71 18.75 -11.24
CA MET A 132 -19.45 18.49 -11.95
C MET A 132 -19.36 17.04 -12.42
N PRO A 133 -18.81 16.77 -13.62
CA PRO A 133 -18.77 15.42 -14.19
C PRO A 133 -17.86 14.48 -13.40
N ASN A 134 -16.77 15.00 -12.85
CA ASN A 134 -15.78 14.20 -12.13
C ASN A 134 -16.21 13.97 -10.68
N SER A 135 -16.23 12.72 -10.28
CA SER A 135 -16.50 12.32 -8.90
C SER A 135 -15.23 12.24 -8.07
N ILE A 136 -15.38 12.46 -6.78
CA ILE A 136 -14.37 12.32 -5.74
C ILE A 136 -14.67 11.03 -4.97
N ARG A 137 -13.76 10.06 -5.00
CA ARG A 137 -13.82 8.90 -4.12
C ARG A 137 -13.17 9.25 -2.78
N VAL A 138 -13.95 9.20 -1.72
CA VAL A 138 -13.44 9.28 -0.34
C VAL A 138 -13.17 7.86 0.13
N ASP A 139 -11.96 7.60 0.58
CA ASP A 139 -11.55 6.32 1.11
C ASP A 139 -11.00 6.50 2.53
N THR A 140 -11.69 5.90 3.49
CA THR A 140 -11.35 5.93 4.91
C THR A 140 -11.10 4.53 5.48
N VAL A 141 -11.17 3.50 4.62
CA VAL A 141 -10.98 2.10 4.99
C VAL A 141 -9.49 1.80 5.02
N ARG A 142 -9.04 1.11 6.04
CA ARG A 142 -7.65 0.67 6.13
C ARG A 142 -7.51 -0.72 5.52
N PRO A 143 -6.50 -0.96 4.66
CA PRO A 143 -6.25 -2.31 4.16
C PRO A 143 -5.85 -3.25 5.31
N THR A 144 -6.18 -4.53 5.18
CA THR A 144 -5.81 -5.57 6.15
C THR A 144 -4.78 -6.50 5.52
N PRO A 145 -3.49 -6.44 5.96
CA PRO A 145 -2.48 -7.36 5.46
C PRO A 145 -2.59 -8.73 6.10
N SER A 146 -2.26 -9.76 5.35
CA SER A 146 -2.22 -11.16 5.79
C SER A 146 -0.92 -11.83 5.36
N LEU A 147 -0.48 -12.83 6.14
CA LEU A 147 0.64 -13.69 5.79
C LEU A 147 0.13 -14.95 5.09
N VAL A 148 0.60 -15.21 3.89
CA VAL A 148 0.36 -16.47 3.17
C VAL A 148 1.46 -17.49 3.50
N SER A 149 2.75 -17.09 3.46
CA SER A 149 3.86 -17.95 3.85
C SER A 149 5.10 -17.16 4.26
N LEU A 150 5.89 -17.74 5.16
CA LEU A 150 7.16 -17.20 5.66
C LEU A 150 8.19 -18.32 5.71
N ALA A 151 9.17 -18.31 4.83
CA ALA A 151 10.22 -19.32 4.76
C ALA A 151 11.52 -18.75 4.14
N PRO A 152 12.69 -19.27 4.56
CA PRO A 152 12.92 -20.11 5.73
C PRO A 152 12.84 -19.32 7.04
N ARG A 153 12.64 -20.01 8.16
CA ARG A 153 12.66 -19.35 9.49
C ARG A 153 14.05 -19.20 10.08
N VAL A 154 15.03 -19.89 9.52
CA VAL A 154 16.45 -19.73 9.85
C VAL A 154 17.19 -19.53 8.53
N PHE A 155 18.01 -18.48 8.46
CA PHE A 155 18.77 -18.17 7.26
C PHE A 155 20.10 -17.50 7.60
N SER A 156 20.99 -17.45 6.63
CA SER A 156 22.33 -16.89 6.74
C SER A 156 22.50 -15.81 5.65
N PRO A 157 22.36 -14.52 5.98
CA PRO A 157 22.58 -13.45 5.01
C PRO A 157 23.94 -13.53 4.33
N GLY A 158 23.99 -13.25 3.02
CA GLY A 158 25.24 -13.18 2.26
C GLY A 158 25.38 -14.24 1.18
N LEU A 159 26.34 -14.00 0.31
CA LEU A 159 26.65 -14.91 -0.79
C LEU A 159 27.27 -16.22 -0.28
N GLY A 160 27.03 -17.32 -0.97
CA GLY A 160 27.56 -18.65 -0.65
C GLY A 160 26.76 -19.46 0.38
N PHE A 161 25.75 -18.84 1.04
CA PHE A 161 24.82 -19.59 1.88
C PHE A 161 23.60 -20.07 1.08
N ARG A 162 23.09 -21.27 1.41
CA ARG A 162 21.95 -21.86 0.70
C ARG A 162 20.67 -21.08 0.93
N HIS A 163 20.40 -20.71 2.18
CA HIS A 163 19.26 -19.94 2.60
C HIS A 163 19.69 -18.50 2.94
N HIS A 164 20.02 -17.71 1.91
CA HIS A 164 20.55 -16.36 2.08
C HIS A 164 19.50 -15.26 2.20
N LEU A 165 18.22 -15.60 2.03
CA LEU A 165 17.09 -14.66 2.13
C LEU A 165 15.83 -15.35 2.67
N VAL A 166 14.93 -14.55 3.22
CA VAL A 166 13.58 -14.95 3.63
C VAL A 166 12.58 -14.52 2.58
N ARG A 167 11.72 -15.45 2.15
CA ARG A 167 10.57 -15.20 1.28
C ARG A 167 9.33 -15.03 2.11
N ILE A 168 8.61 -13.94 1.90
CA ILE A 168 7.39 -13.58 2.63
C ILE A 168 6.31 -13.40 1.57
N ARG A 169 5.43 -14.38 1.42
CA ARG A 169 4.22 -14.26 0.58
C ARG A 169 3.13 -13.61 1.43
N TRP A 170 2.54 -12.58 0.89
CA TRP A 170 1.56 -11.75 1.58
C TRP A 170 0.31 -11.55 0.73
N GLY A 171 -0.80 -11.20 1.40
CA GLY A 171 -2.03 -10.73 0.79
C GLY A 171 -2.54 -9.50 1.52
N THR A 172 -3.50 -8.80 0.92
CA THR A 172 -4.22 -7.68 1.50
C THR A 172 -5.69 -7.75 1.11
N SER A 173 -6.57 -7.10 1.89
CA SER A 173 -8.01 -7.02 1.62
C SER A 173 -8.36 -6.21 0.38
N GLU A 174 -7.41 -5.44 -0.16
CA GLU A 174 -7.57 -4.55 -1.30
C GLU A 174 -6.21 -4.24 -1.93
N THR A 175 -6.19 -3.57 -3.08
CA THR A 175 -4.95 -3.14 -3.74
C THR A 175 -4.16 -2.18 -2.85
N ALA A 176 -3.04 -2.66 -2.30
CA ALA A 176 -2.19 -1.91 -1.37
C ALA A 176 -0.70 -2.24 -1.56
N GLN A 177 0.17 -1.42 -0.99
CA GLN A 177 1.58 -1.76 -0.81
C GLN A 177 1.77 -2.46 0.54
N ALA A 178 2.39 -3.64 0.54
CA ALA A 178 2.83 -4.29 1.77
C ALA A 178 4.17 -3.70 2.23
N LEU A 179 4.26 -3.44 3.53
CA LEU A 179 5.44 -2.91 4.20
C LEU A 179 5.94 -3.95 5.21
N LEU A 180 7.17 -4.40 5.04
CA LEU A 180 7.81 -5.29 6.01
C LEU A 180 8.50 -4.48 7.10
N TYR A 181 8.14 -4.76 8.33
CA TYR A 181 8.79 -4.25 9.53
C TYR A 181 9.62 -5.35 10.18
N VAL A 182 10.84 -5.01 10.60
CA VAL A 182 11.76 -5.90 11.33
C VAL A 182 12.14 -5.22 12.63
N ASN A 183 11.80 -5.84 13.75
CA ASN A 183 11.97 -5.26 15.09
C ASN A 183 11.38 -3.85 15.19
N GLY A 184 10.19 -3.62 14.60
CA GLY A 184 9.48 -2.35 14.61
C GLY A 184 9.98 -1.30 13.59
N ARG A 185 11.06 -1.58 12.83
CA ARG A 185 11.61 -0.65 11.84
C ARG A 185 11.22 -1.06 10.41
N PRO A 186 10.80 -0.14 9.53
CA PRO A 186 10.47 -0.46 8.15
C PRO A 186 11.73 -0.90 7.39
N ARG A 187 11.61 -1.92 6.54
CA ARG A 187 12.72 -2.50 5.77
C ARG A 187 12.44 -2.66 4.29
N LEU A 188 11.23 -3.06 3.92
CA LEU A 188 10.87 -3.28 2.52
C LEU A 188 9.46 -2.76 2.26
N THR A 189 9.24 -2.33 1.03
CA THR A 189 7.92 -1.94 0.50
C THR A 189 7.70 -2.66 -0.82
N SER A 190 6.52 -3.22 -1.02
CA SER A 190 6.12 -3.83 -2.29
C SER A 190 5.65 -2.80 -3.30
N LYS A 191 5.40 -3.24 -4.54
CA LYS A 191 4.50 -2.54 -5.46
C LYS A 191 3.05 -2.68 -4.97
N TYR A 192 2.15 -1.87 -5.53
CA TYR A 192 0.71 -2.00 -5.29
C TYR A 192 0.18 -3.29 -5.90
N ALA A 193 -0.45 -4.12 -5.09
CA ALA A 193 -1.09 -5.38 -5.48
C ALA A 193 -1.98 -5.87 -4.33
N GLU A 194 -2.81 -6.88 -4.57
CA GLU A 194 -3.57 -7.58 -3.53
C GLU A 194 -2.79 -8.73 -2.93
N THR A 195 -1.83 -9.29 -3.68
CA THR A 195 -0.93 -10.35 -3.22
C THR A 195 0.47 -10.12 -3.76
N GLY A 196 1.48 -10.70 -3.11
CA GLY A 196 2.85 -10.59 -3.62
C GLY A 196 3.90 -11.33 -2.80
N LEU A 197 5.15 -11.07 -3.17
CA LEU A 197 6.32 -11.67 -2.57
C LEU A 197 7.33 -10.57 -2.17
N LEU A 198 7.65 -10.50 -0.89
CA LEU A 198 8.79 -9.75 -0.38
C LEU A 198 9.98 -10.71 -0.16
N LYS A 199 11.17 -10.27 -0.56
CA LYS A 199 12.43 -11.01 -0.36
C LYS A 199 13.31 -10.19 0.59
N TRP A 200 13.47 -10.67 1.83
CA TRP A 200 14.29 -9.99 2.82
C TRP A 200 15.65 -10.65 2.95
N LEU A 201 16.71 -9.90 2.65
CA LEU A 201 18.09 -10.39 2.65
C LEU A 201 18.75 -10.33 4.04
N GLY A 202 18.32 -9.43 4.92
CA GLY A 202 18.91 -9.30 6.28
C GLY A 202 20.40 -8.90 6.30
N LEU A 203 20.94 -8.31 5.20
CA LEU A 203 22.36 -7.98 5.08
C LEU A 203 22.79 -7.01 6.20
N GLY A 204 24.02 -7.19 6.70
CA GLY A 204 24.62 -6.36 7.74
C GLY A 204 24.04 -6.55 9.15
N LEU A 205 23.08 -7.48 9.34
CA LEU A 205 22.50 -7.74 10.64
C LEU A 205 23.26 -8.85 11.36
N PRO A 206 23.49 -8.75 12.68
CA PRO A 206 24.16 -9.78 13.46
C PRO A 206 23.31 -11.05 13.59
N ALA A 207 23.93 -12.16 13.97
CA ALA A 207 23.20 -13.38 14.34
C ALA A 207 22.24 -13.08 15.50
N GLY A 208 21.00 -13.59 15.38
CA GLY A 208 19.97 -13.29 16.37
C GLY A 208 18.57 -13.61 15.90
N ARG A 209 17.58 -13.26 16.73
CA ARG A 209 16.14 -13.41 16.46
C ARG A 209 15.55 -12.07 16.06
N TYR A 210 14.75 -12.07 14.98
CA TYR A 210 14.13 -10.88 14.41
C TYR A 210 12.62 -11.07 14.33
N ARG A 211 11.88 -10.18 14.98
CA ARG A 211 10.41 -10.14 14.91
C ARG A 211 10.00 -9.45 13.63
N LEU A 212 9.13 -10.08 12.86
CA LEU A 212 8.61 -9.54 11.61
C LEU A 212 7.14 -9.16 11.78
N ALA A 213 6.77 -8.04 11.17
CA ALA A 213 5.38 -7.61 11.05
C ALA A 213 5.13 -7.04 9.65
N LEU A 214 3.91 -7.20 9.16
CA LEU A 214 3.42 -6.56 7.95
C LEU A 214 2.51 -5.39 8.32
N ARG A 215 2.59 -4.33 7.52
CA ARG A 215 1.56 -3.30 7.39
C ARG A 215 1.19 -3.18 5.92
N ALA A 216 0.05 -2.59 5.63
CA ALA A 216 -0.35 -2.27 4.27
C ALA A 216 -0.76 -0.81 4.17
N VAL A 217 -0.49 -0.18 3.02
CA VAL A 217 -0.93 1.17 2.70
C VAL A 217 -1.61 1.17 1.33
N ASP A 218 -2.86 1.61 1.29
CA ASP A 218 -3.67 1.67 0.08
C ASP A 218 -3.34 2.88 -0.82
N LEU A 219 -4.11 3.04 -1.89
CA LEU A 219 -3.98 4.16 -2.83
C LEU A 219 -4.36 5.51 -2.20
N ALA A 220 -5.29 5.53 -1.26
CA ALA A 220 -5.70 6.72 -0.50
C ALA A 220 -4.76 7.02 0.68
N LYS A 221 -3.71 6.20 0.86
CA LYS A 221 -2.72 6.30 1.93
C LYS A 221 -3.26 5.99 3.32
N ASN A 222 -4.35 5.21 3.40
CA ASN A 222 -4.75 4.63 4.67
C ASN A 222 -3.74 3.55 5.07
N LEU A 223 -3.17 3.67 6.25
CA LEU A 223 -2.15 2.76 6.77
C LEU A 223 -2.76 1.80 7.79
N SER A 224 -2.57 0.50 7.59
CA SER A 224 -3.05 -0.54 8.50
C SER A 224 -2.36 -0.51 9.88
N ALA A 225 -2.95 -1.17 10.86
CA ALA A 225 -2.22 -1.60 12.05
C ALA A 225 -1.11 -2.62 11.68
N PRO A 226 -0.04 -2.76 12.47
CA PRO A 226 0.96 -3.78 12.26
C PRO A 226 0.41 -5.17 12.62
N VAL A 227 0.57 -6.13 11.70
CA VAL A 227 0.20 -7.53 11.89
C VAL A 227 1.48 -8.34 12.08
N PRO A 228 1.73 -8.93 13.27
CA PRO A 228 2.88 -9.82 13.51
C PRO A 228 2.81 -11.04 12.60
N ILE A 229 3.90 -11.36 11.90
CA ILE A 229 3.95 -12.50 10.97
C ILE A 229 4.93 -13.60 11.42
N GLY A 230 5.61 -13.38 12.54
CA GLY A 230 6.46 -14.38 13.16
C GLY A 230 7.87 -13.90 13.44
N VAL A 231 8.72 -14.86 13.80
CA VAL A 231 10.12 -14.64 14.12
C VAL A 231 10.98 -15.45 13.17
N VAL A 232 12.05 -14.84 12.68
CA VAL A 232 13.13 -15.50 11.94
C VAL A 232 14.43 -15.39 12.71
N ARG A 233 15.34 -16.33 12.48
CA ARG A 233 16.67 -16.36 13.10
C ARG A 233 17.75 -16.21 12.02
N ILE A 234 18.60 -15.22 12.19
CA ILE A 234 19.86 -15.13 11.46
C ILE A 234 20.90 -15.97 12.19
N ARG A 235 21.52 -16.91 11.47
CA ARG A 235 22.60 -17.76 11.96
C ARG A 235 23.62 -17.95 10.86
N TYR A 236 24.87 -17.65 11.13
CA TYR A 236 25.94 -17.83 10.17
C TYR A 236 26.66 -19.18 10.39
N ILE A 237 27.40 -19.29 11.47
CA ILE A 237 28.09 -20.51 11.91
C ILE A 237 27.86 -20.67 13.40
N GLU A 238 27.64 -21.91 13.82
CA GLU A 238 27.50 -22.29 15.22
C GLU A 238 28.34 -23.53 15.47
N VAL A 239 29.21 -23.46 16.51
CA VAL A 239 30.05 -24.58 16.93
C VAL A 239 29.66 -25.00 18.35
N ARG A 240 29.41 -26.25 18.58
CA ARG A 240 29.07 -26.81 19.91
C ARG A 240 29.90 -28.05 20.23
N PRO A 241 30.34 -28.21 21.47
CA PRO A 241 30.22 -27.29 22.58
C PRO A 241 31.11 -26.07 22.41
N HIS A 242 30.78 -24.96 23.11
CA HIS A 242 31.60 -23.73 23.08
C HIS A 242 32.88 -23.88 23.92
N VAL A 243 32.84 -24.74 24.94
CA VAL A 243 33.98 -25.13 25.76
C VAL A 243 34.02 -26.66 25.84
N LEU A 244 35.22 -27.24 25.62
CA LEU A 244 35.40 -28.67 25.67
C LEU A 244 36.68 -28.98 26.48
N HIS A 245 36.56 -29.92 27.46
CA HIS A 245 37.69 -30.43 28.23
C HIS A 245 38.07 -31.79 27.69
N ALA A 246 39.37 -32.04 27.47
CA ALA A 246 39.88 -33.30 26.91
C ALA A 246 41.22 -33.67 27.53
N ARG A 247 41.73 -34.88 27.31
CA ARG A 247 43.08 -35.33 27.60
C ARG A 247 43.95 -35.34 26.34
N ALA A 248 45.25 -35.10 26.46
CA ALA A 248 46.17 -35.17 25.34
C ALA A 248 46.11 -36.56 24.69
N GLY A 249 46.12 -36.60 23.35
CA GLY A 249 46.01 -37.85 22.56
C GLY A 249 44.60 -38.26 22.21
N THR A 250 43.53 -37.67 22.82
CA THR A 250 42.14 -38.10 22.58
C THR A 250 41.54 -37.47 21.30
N ARG A 251 40.54 -38.11 20.75
CA ARG A 251 39.65 -37.53 19.72
C ARG A 251 38.60 -36.66 20.38
N ILE A 252 38.39 -35.49 19.80
CA ILE A 252 37.41 -34.50 20.26
C ILE A 252 36.44 -34.19 19.12
N GLY A 253 35.15 -34.10 19.44
CA GLY A 253 34.10 -33.87 18.47
C GLY A 253 33.39 -32.53 18.68
N PHE A 254 33.13 -31.81 17.60
CA PHE A 254 32.34 -30.58 17.57
C PHE A 254 31.22 -30.69 16.57
N ARG A 255 30.04 -30.30 16.96
CA ARG A 255 28.92 -30.16 16.04
C ARG A 255 28.98 -28.77 15.43
N VAL A 256 29.28 -28.70 14.12
CA VAL A 256 29.29 -27.44 13.36
C VAL A 256 28.00 -27.32 12.54
N VAL A 257 27.24 -26.26 12.78
CA VAL A 257 26.01 -25.97 12.04
C VAL A 257 26.24 -24.71 11.22
N ALA A 258 26.22 -24.85 9.90
CA ALA A 258 26.32 -23.75 8.94
C ALA A 258 25.48 -24.06 7.72
N ASP A 259 24.95 -23.03 7.07
CA ASP A 259 24.14 -23.16 5.86
C ASP A 259 25.02 -23.03 4.59
N THR A 260 26.09 -23.82 4.57
CA THR A 260 27.07 -23.89 3.43
C THR A 260 27.42 -25.34 3.15
N ARG A 261 28.06 -25.59 2.00
CA ARG A 261 28.58 -26.92 1.65
C ARG A 261 29.94 -27.20 2.28
N ARG A 262 30.73 -26.18 2.58
CA ARG A 262 32.11 -26.25 3.02
C ARG A 262 32.39 -25.25 4.10
N ILE A 263 33.17 -25.68 5.12
CA ILE A 263 33.71 -24.86 6.20
C ILE A 263 35.22 -25.02 6.21
N GLU A 264 35.89 -23.98 6.65
CA GLU A 264 37.33 -23.98 6.98
C GLU A 264 37.46 -24.06 8.50
N TRP A 265 38.52 -24.74 8.97
CA TRP A 265 38.77 -24.84 10.40
C TRP A 265 40.27 -24.68 10.68
N ARG A 266 40.57 -24.10 11.85
CA ARG A 266 41.94 -23.99 12.42
C ARG A 266 41.90 -24.44 13.88
N PHE A 267 42.82 -25.35 14.24
CA PHE A 267 42.93 -25.87 15.60
C PHE A 267 44.35 -26.30 15.91
N ALA A 268 44.99 -25.78 17.01
CA ALA A 268 46.31 -26.14 17.52
C ALA A 268 47.38 -26.23 16.41
N GLY A 269 47.49 -25.17 15.58
CA GLY A 269 48.46 -25.05 14.47
C GLY A 269 48.08 -25.87 13.21
N ARG A 270 46.98 -26.57 13.21
CA ARG A 270 46.47 -27.31 12.03
C ARG A 270 45.28 -26.59 11.42
N GLN A 271 45.13 -26.73 10.13
CA GLN A 271 43.98 -26.21 9.38
C GLN A 271 43.49 -27.22 8.37
N GLY A 272 42.27 -27.04 7.93
CA GLY A 272 41.68 -27.89 6.91
C GLY A 272 40.28 -27.44 6.54
N THR A 273 39.64 -28.24 5.70
CA THR A 273 38.28 -28.00 5.25
C THR A 273 37.42 -29.22 5.56
N SER A 274 36.13 -28.99 5.82
CA SER A 274 35.16 -30.04 6.09
C SER A 274 33.78 -29.64 5.58
N ARG A 275 32.82 -30.58 5.65
CA ARG A 275 31.41 -30.24 5.55
C ARG A 275 30.86 -29.85 6.93
N PRO A 276 29.83 -29.00 7.03
CA PRO A 276 29.07 -28.85 8.28
C PRO A 276 28.58 -30.22 8.80
N GLY A 277 28.54 -30.37 10.11
CA GLY A 277 28.19 -31.61 10.75
C GLY A 277 29.11 -31.92 11.94
N LEU A 278 29.46 -33.19 12.14
CA LEU A 278 30.42 -33.60 13.17
C LEU A 278 31.85 -33.39 12.66
N LEU A 279 32.58 -32.43 13.28
CA LEU A 279 33.99 -32.20 13.06
C LEU A 279 34.79 -32.95 14.18
N VAL A 280 35.53 -33.97 13.80
CA VAL A 280 36.37 -34.73 14.72
C VAL A 280 37.83 -34.35 14.56
N LEU A 281 38.45 -33.90 15.63
CA LEU A 281 39.85 -33.47 15.69
C LEU A 281 40.60 -34.26 16.74
N ARG A 282 41.92 -34.18 16.76
CA ARG A 282 42.74 -34.86 17.80
C ARG A 282 43.51 -33.82 18.64
N ALA A 283 43.28 -33.85 19.94
CA ALA A 283 43.97 -33.02 20.92
C ALA A 283 45.35 -33.62 21.21
N ARG A 284 46.42 -33.16 20.56
CA ARG A 284 47.78 -33.80 20.64
C ARG A 284 48.59 -33.36 21.81
N ARG A 285 48.48 -32.13 22.28
CA ARG A 285 49.28 -31.50 23.33
C ARG A 285 48.38 -30.95 24.42
N ALA A 286 48.87 -30.92 25.67
CA ALA A 286 48.20 -30.20 26.75
C ALA A 286 48.29 -28.69 26.54
N GLY A 287 47.26 -27.98 26.99
CA GLY A 287 47.19 -26.50 26.85
C GLY A 287 45.76 -26.04 26.54
N ARG A 288 45.62 -24.74 26.30
CA ARG A 288 44.38 -24.07 25.92
C ARG A 288 44.43 -23.70 24.43
N PHE A 289 43.52 -24.17 23.67
CA PHE A 289 43.46 -23.95 22.22
C PHE A 289 42.10 -23.42 21.81
N HIS A 290 42.03 -22.65 20.76
CA HIS A 290 40.79 -22.24 20.14
C HIS A 290 40.58 -23.03 18.85
N LEU A 291 39.43 -23.68 18.73
CA LEU A 291 38.93 -24.10 17.43
C LEU A 291 38.28 -22.89 16.77
N ILE A 292 38.77 -22.49 15.62
CA ILE A 292 38.17 -21.46 14.78
C ILE A 292 37.55 -22.14 13.57
N VAL A 293 36.29 -21.91 13.32
CA VAL A 293 35.57 -22.38 12.15
C VAL A 293 35.06 -21.20 11.35
N SER A 294 35.30 -21.16 10.06
CA SER A 294 34.92 -20.06 9.17
C SER A 294 34.22 -20.54 7.91
N ALA A 295 33.36 -19.70 7.34
CA ALA A 295 32.79 -19.84 6.02
C ALA A 295 32.24 -18.49 5.54
N ASN A 296 32.44 -18.15 4.29
CA ASN A 296 31.86 -16.97 3.62
C ASN A 296 32.01 -15.67 4.45
N GLY A 297 33.21 -15.43 4.97
CA GLY A 297 33.52 -14.21 5.77
C GLY A 297 32.99 -14.20 7.20
N HIS A 298 32.33 -15.27 7.68
CA HIS A 298 31.84 -15.42 9.04
C HIS A 298 32.61 -16.50 9.79
N GLY A 299 32.75 -16.34 11.10
CA GLY A 299 33.48 -17.28 11.95
C GLY A 299 32.76 -17.57 13.27
N ALA A 300 33.09 -18.71 13.84
CA ALA A 300 32.73 -19.11 15.21
C ALA A 300 33.92 -19.78 15.89
N THR A 301 34.01 -19.66 17.21
CA THR A 301 35.10 -20.21 18.02
C THR A 301 34.58 -21.12 19.11
N ALA A 302 35.40 -22.12 19.47
CA ALA A 302 35.19 -22.93 20.68
C ALA A 302 36.52 -23.07 21.45
N LEU A 303 36.49 -22.99 22.78
CA LEU A 303 37.64 -23.18 23.63
C LEU A 303 37.84 -24.67 23.91
N VAL A 304 39.07 -25.16 23.76
CA VAL A 304 39.46 -26.54 24.08
C VAL A 304 40.55 -26.49 25.17
N VAL A 305 40.25 -27.04 26.31
CA VAL A 305 41.20 -27.19 27.45
C VAL A 305 41.66 -28.62 27.46
N VAL A 306 42.96 -28.83 27.13
CA VAL A 306 43.57 -30.15 27.07
C VAL A 306 44.46 -30.37 28.27
N ARG A 307 44.16 -31.40 29.10
CA ARG A 307 44.97 -31.81 30.24
C ARG A 307 46.04 -32.78 29.77
N PRO A 308 47.19 -32.90 30.50
CA PRO A 308 48.19 -33.93 30.20
C PRO A 308 47.59 -35.34 30.22
N ARG A 309 48.27 -36.28 29.56
CA ARG A 309 48.03 -37.72 29.77
C ARG A 309 48.47 -38.04 31.18
N GLY A 310 47.60 -38.49 32.01
CA GLY A 310 48.00 -39.12 33.27
C GLY A 310 48.64 -40.45 33.00
#